data_2ce9b7fd8ae08afdf5fca342a437b15e
#
_entry.id   2ce9b7fd8ae08afdf5fca342a437b15e
#
_cell.length_a   1.000
_cell.length_b   1.000
_cell.length_c   1.000
_cell.angle_alpha   90.00
_cell.angle_beta   90.00
_cell.angle_gamma   90.00
#
_symmetry.space_group_name_H-M   'P 1'
#
loop_
_entity.id
_entity.type
_entity.pdbx_description
1 polymer ?
#
loop_
_entity_poly.entity_id
_entity_poly.type
_entity_poly.pdbx_seq_one_letter_code
_entity_poly.pdbx_strand_id
1 'polypeptide(L)'
;IHDERIALNHQLLGQETTGAGGFAMAMRSIPAILDYCRLIEQLSSPDAVLFNFTNPSGMVTEAIIKSGFQRRVYGICDAPSEFIRELAELLDCREDQLSVDCFGLNHLSWFRNARVNGEPVTERLLADPRLYRETCMKYFSPELVALSDNLMLNEYLYYYYYREQAIAAIVEGGETRGEQIAAINRQMLSALGELDIPRQLEHAFSVYFSHYLQRENSYMQRESSQGKVKTREMLTLQQFIEQPDSGGYAGVAIDILEAVNSGRQKRVVVSMQNRDTLDFLHPEDVIEISCE
;
A
#
# COMPACT_ATOMS: atom_id res chain seq x y z
N ILE A 1 1.32 14.88 10.33
CA ILE A 1 2.37 15.66 11.05
C ILE A 1 2.11 15.63 12.55
N HIS A 2 1.01 16.22 13.05
CA HIS A 2 0.77 16.27 14.51
C HIS A 2 0.63 14.88 15.12
N ASP A 3 -0.09 13.97 14.50
CA ASP A 3 -0.29 12.60 14.97
C ASP A 3 1.04 11.83 15.08
N GLU A 4 1.93 12.02 14.12
CA GLU A 4 3.27 11.43 14.15
C GLU A 4 4.11 12.01 15.31
N ARG A 5 4.12 13.34 15.47
CA ARG A 5 4.88 14.02 16.52
C ARG A 5 4.39 13.68 17.91
N ILE A 6 3.09 13.62 18.13
CA ILE A 6 2.52 13.23 19.42
C ILE A 6 2.98 11.82 19.79
N ALA A 7 2.87 10.86 18.87
CA ALA A 7 3.33 9.51 19.11
C ALA A 7 4.82 9.43 19.43
N LEU A 8 5.67 10.09 18.64
CA LEU A 8 7.12 10.11 18.83
C LEU A 8 7.53 10.75 20.17
N ASN A 9 6.83 11.80 20.64
CA ASN A 9 7.06 12.42 21.94
C ASN A 9 6.80 11.46 23.12
N HIS A 10 6.02 10.42 22.90
CA HIS A 10 5.75 9.35 23.86
C HIS A 10 6.54 8.06 23.57
N GLN A 11 7.58 8.13 22.73
CA GLN A 11 8.37 6.97 22.32
C GLN A 11 7.52 5.86 21.65
N LEU A 12 6.44 6.27 21.00
CA LEU A 12 5.61 5.41 20.17
C LEU A 12 5.92 5.68 18.70
N LEU A 13 5.61 4.71 17.85
CA LEU A 13 5.78 4.87 16.41
C LEU A 13 4.91 6.03 15.90
N GLY A 14 5.56 7.01 15.31
CA GLY A 14 4.94 8.15 14.63
C GLY A 14 4.91 7.93 13.12
N GLN A 15 4.05 7.04 12.66
CA GLN A 15 3.85 6.71 11.25
C GLN A 15 2.40 7.04 10.85
N GLU A 16 2.21 7.48 9.61
CA GLU A 16 0.94 8.08 9.15
C GLU A 16 -0.24 7.09 9.08
N THR A 17 0.02 5.80 8.85
CA THR A 17 -1.02 4.80 8.55
C THR A 17 -1.06 3.64 9.54
N THR A 18 -0.11 3.55 10.47
CA THR A 18 -0.02 2.48 11.47
C THR A 18 0.10 3.03 12.87
N GLY A 19 -0.20 2.21 13.88
CA GLY A 19 -0.06 2.57 15.30
C GLY A 19 -0.95 3.73 15.72
N ALA A 20 -0.49 4.52 16.69
CA ALA A 20 -1.24 5.64 17.27
C ALA A 20 -1.55 6.74 16.24
N GLY A 21 -0.63 7.02 15.31
CA GLY A 21 -0.82 7.98 14.23
C GLY A 21 -1.93 7.55 13.27
N GLY A 22 -1.92 6.28 12.86
CA GLY A 22 -2.97 5.70 12.01
C GLY A 22 -4.34 5.72 12.70
N PHE A 23 -4.41 5.39 13.99
CA PHE A 23 -5.66 5.50 14.76
C PHE A 23 -6.21 6.93 14.77
N ALA A 24 -5.37 7.92 15.06
CA ALA A 24 -5.77 9.33 15.05
C ALA A 24 -6.23 9.80 13.67
N MET A 25 -5.61 9.30 12.59
CA MET A 25 -6.05 9.54 11.21
C MET A 25 -7.43 8.94 10.94
N ALA A 26 -7.66 7.69 11.37
CA ALA A 26 -8.95 7.01 11.22
C ALA A 26 -10.09 7.78 11.88
N MET A 27 -9.88 8.36 13.06
CA MET A 27 -10.89 9.16 13.77
C MET A 27 -11.38 10.38 12.97
N ARG A 28 -10.60 10.87 12.01
CA ARG A 28 -10.99 11.96 11.10
C ARG A 28 -11.48 11.46 9.74
N SER A 29 -10.87 10.40 9.23
CA SER A 29 -11.21 9.86 7.91
C SER A 29 -12.56 9.14 7.91
N ILE A 30 -12.85 8.34 8.94
CA ILE A 30 -14.07 7.55 9.03
C ILE A 30 -15.34 8.40 8.93
N PRO A 31 -15.54 9.48 9.71
CA PRO A 31 -16.74 10.32 9.57
C PRO A 31 -16.94 10.86 8.16
N ALA A 32 -15.88 11.35 7.52
CA ALA A 32 -15.94 11.90 6.16
C ALA A 32 -16.32 10.81 5.13
N ILE A 33 -15.73 9.62 5.24
CA ILE A 33 -16.05 8.51 4.34
C ILE A 33 -17.48 8.02 4.55
N LEU A 34 -17.99 7.97 5.78
CA LEU A 34 -19.36 7.60 6.04
C LEU A 34 -20.37 8.62 5.48
N ASP A 35 -20.03 9.91 5.44
CA ASP A 35 -20.83 10.91 4.74
C ASP A 35 -20.85 10.65 3.23
N TYR A 36 -19.71 10.29 2.61
CA TYR A 36 -19.68 9.87 1.21
C TYR A 36 -20.49 8.59 0.96
N CYS A 37 -20.45 7.61 1.86
CA CYS A 37 -21.27 6.41 1.76
C CYS A 37 -22.77 6.73 1.70
N ARG A 38 -23.25 7.65 2.55
CA ARG A 38 -24.66 8.12 2.50
C ARG A 38 -25.02 8.76 1.16
N LEU A 39 -24.12 9.58 0.61
CA LEU A 39 -24.32 10.19 -0.71
C LEU A 39 -24.35 9.14 -1.83
N ILE A 40 -23.46 8.15 -1.78
CA ILE A 40 -23.41 7.06 -2.75
C ILE A 40 -24.72 6.26 -2.69
N GLU A 41 -25.24 5.96 -1.52
CA GLU A 41 -26.54 5.25 -1.39
C GLU A 41 -27.72 6.02 -1.94
N GLN A 42 -27.69 7.35 -1.80
CA GLN A 42 -28.77 8.23 -2.26
C GLN A 42 -28.72 8.51 -3.77
N LEU A 43 -27.52 8.61 -4.35
CA LEU A 43 -27.32 9.19 -5.67
C LEU A 43 -26.82 8.20 -6.70
N SER A 44 -26.24 7.07 -6.30
CA SER A 44 -25.65 6.10 -7.23
C SER A 44 -26.53 4.87 -7.45
N SER A 45 -26.19 4.10 -8.47
CA SER A 45 -26.84 2.81 -8.76
C SER A 45 -26.79 1.86 -7.55
N PRO A 46 -27.82 1.01 -7.35
CA PRO A 46 -27.77 -0.10 -6.40
C PRO A 46 -26.58 -1.05 -6.61
N ASP A 47 -26.09 -1.18 -7.84
CA ASP A 47 -24.96 -2.03 -8.21
C ASP A 47 -23.60 -1.34 -8.09
N ALA A 48 -23.56 -0.09 -7.59
CA ALA A 48 -22.31 0.63 -7.40
C ALA A 48 -21.33 -0.15 -6.51
N VAL A 49 -20.04 -0.03 -6.82
CA VAL A 49 -18.95 -0.63 -6.05
C VAL A 49 -18.08 0.48 -5.50
N LEU A 50 -17.77 0.40 -4.22
CA LEU A 50 -16.88 1.33 -3.54
C LEU A 50 -15.50 0.67 -3.35
N PHE A 51 -14.46 1.27 -3.91
CA PHE A 51 -13.08 0.90 -3.62
C PHE A 51 -12.50 1.89 -2.62
N ASN A 52 -12.20 1.41 -1.42
CA ASN A 52 -11.58 2.23 -0.38
C ASN A 52 -10.07 1.99 -0.35
N PHE A 53 -9.30 3.02 -0.63
CA PHE A 53 -7.84 3.06 -0.40
C PHE A 53 -7.44 4.20 0.55
N THR A 54 -8.43 4.81 1.23
CA THR A 54 -8.16 5.83 2.25
C THR A 54 -7.57 5.17 3.48
N ASN A 55 -6.36 5.55 3.82
CA ASN A 55 -5.67 5.01 4.98
C ASN A 55 -6.19 5.58 6.32
N PRO A 56 -6.16 4.74 7.38
CA PRO A 56 -5.81 3.31 7.40
C PRO A 56 -6.90 2.45 6.74
N SER A 57 -6.59 1.86 5.57
CA SER A 57 -7.59 1.25 4.70
C SER A 57 -8.40 0.13 5.38
N GLY A 58 -7.77 -0.72 6.17
CA GLY A 58 -8.47 -1.78 6.92
C GLY A 58 -9.51 -1.22 7.87
N MET A 59 -9.14 -0.25 8.72
CA MET A 59 -10.04 0.37 9.71
C MET A 59 -11.19 1.14 9.04
N VAL A 60 -10.90 1.87 7.97
CA VAL A 60 -11.92 2.63 7.22
C VAL A 60 -12.89 1.68 6.53
N THR A 61 -12.39 0.61 5.91
CA THR A 61 -13.23 -0.41 5.27
C THR A 61 -14.13 -1.12 6.30
N GLU A 62 -13.59 -1.45 7.46
CA GLU A 62 -14.37 -2.04 8.55
C GLU A 62 -15.48 -1.10 9.03
N ALA A 63 -15.17 0.19 9.21
CA ALA A 63 -16.17 1.17 9.60
C ALA A 63 -17.27 1.33 8.56
N ILE A 64 -16.96 1.29 7.26
CA ILE A 64 -17.95 1.30 6.18
C ILE A 64 -18.87 0.08 6.29
N ILE A 65 -18.30 -1.11 6.43
CA ILE A 65 -19.10 -2.36 6.54
C ILE A 65 -19.97 -2.32 7.78
N LYS A 66 -19.41 -1.97 8.95
CA LYS A 66 -20.14 -1.91 10.23
C LYS A 66 -21.18 -0.78 10.29
N SER A 67 -21.09 0.22 9.42
CA SER A 67 -22.13 1.27 9.30
C SER A 67 -23.42 0.78 8.64
N GLY A 68 -23.40 -0.42 8.08
CA GLY A 68 -24.54 -0.98 7.34
C GLY A 68 -24.64 -0.51 5.89
N PHE A 69 -23.55 0.00 5.30
CA PHE A 69 -23.49 0.40 3.89
C PHE A 69 -23.99 -0.72 2.96
N GLN A 70 -24.96 -0.41 2.12
CA GLN A 70 -25.71 -1.39 1.32
C GLN A 70 -25.13 -1.65 -0.07
N ARG A 71 -23.96 -1.11 -0.39
CA ARG A 71 -23.26 -1.36 -1.66
C ARG A 71 -22.05 -2.26 -1.42
N ARG A 72 -21.54 -2.84 -2.50
CA ARG A 72 -20.30 -3.62 -2.42
C ARG A 72 -19.13 -2.69 -2.08
N VAL A 73 -18.31 -3.08 -1.13
CA VAL A 73 -17.10 -2.36 -0.73
C VAL A 73 -15.91 -3.30 -0.67
N TYR A 74 -14.79 -2.85 -1.21
CA TYR A 74 -13.50 -3.51 -1.13
C TYR A 74 -12.46 -2.50 -0.63
N GLY A 75 -11.74 -2.85 0.43
CA GLY A 75 -10.52 -2.14 0.78
C GLY A 75 -9.40 -2.63 -0.13
N ILE A 76 -8.64 -1.70 -0.72
CA ILE A 76 -7.53 -2.02 -1.62
C ILE A 76 -6.25 -1.33 -1.18
N CYS A 77 -5.12 -1.99 -1.44
CA CYS A 77 -3.78 -1.47 -1.23
C CYS A 77 -2.90 -1.89 -2.39
N ASP A 78 -1.96 -1.05 -2.78
CA ASP A 78 -1.00 -1.34 -3.85
C ASP A 78 0.21 -2.16 -3.36
N ALA A 79 0.58 -2.06 -2.08
CA ALA A 79 1.74 -2.76 -1.54
C ALA A 79 1.74 -4.29 -1.76
N PRO A 80 0.64 -5.04 -1.53
CA PRO A 80 0.61 -6.46 -1.84
C PRO A 80 0.79 -6.75 -3.32
N SER A 81 0.18 -5.96 -4.20
CA SER A 81 0.28 -6.13 -5.65
C SER A 81 1.68 -5.79 -6.16
N GLU A 82 2.31 -4.75 -5.60
CA GLU A 82 3.70 -4.39 -5.91
C GLU A 82 4.65 -5.52 -5.52
N PHE A 83 4.49 -6.09 -4.33
CA PHE A 83 5.30 -7.23 -3.91
C PHE A 83 5.12 -8.47 -4.78
N ILE A 84 3.88 -8.81 -5.16
CA ILE A 84 3.61 -9.95 -6.07
C ILE A 84 4.30 -9.71 -7.43
N ARG A 85 4.28 -8.48 -7.94
CA ARG A 85 4.98 -8.10 -9.18
C ARG A 85 6.50 -8.25 -9.04
N GLU A 86 7.08 -7.77 -7.92
CA GLU A 86 8.51 -7.96 -7.63
C GLU A 86 8.90 -9.45 -7.61
N LEU A 87 8.06 -10.31 -7.03
CA LEU A 87 8.28 -11.76 -7.02
C LEU A 87 8.19 -12.36 -8.43
N ALA A 88 7.23 -11.93 -9.26
CA ALA A 88 7.08 -12.39 -10.62
C ALA A 88 8.30 -12.01 -11.50
N GLU A 89 8.79 -10.77 -11.36
CA GLU A 89 10.02 -10.32 -12.01
C GLU A 89 11.24 -11.15 -11.57
N LEU A 90 11.38 -11.41 -10.26
CA LEU A 90 12.47 -12.21 -9.71
C LEU A 90 12.46 -13.65 -10.21
N LEU A 91 11.27 -14.20 -10.44
CA LEU A 91 11.06 -15.55 -10.96
C LEU A 91 11.08 -15.65 -12.49
N ASP A 92 11.20 -14.51 -13.19
CA ASP A 92 11.11 -14.41 -14.66
C ASP A 92 9.81 -15.04 -15.20
N CYS A 93 8.67 -14.71 -14.56
CA CYS A 93 7.34 -15.17 -14.98
C CYS A 93 6.35 -14.00 -15.04
N ARG A 94 5.20 -14.24 -15.72
CA ARG A 94 4.12 -13.26 -15.71
C ARG A 94 3.34 -13.31 -14.39
N GLU A 95 2.76 -12.18 -13.98
CA GLU A 95 1.96 -12.11 -12.74
C GLU A 95 0.79 -13.09 -12.73
N ASP A 96 0.16 -13.34 -13.88
CA ASP A 96 -0.95 -14.31 -14.00
C ASP A 96 -0.54 -15.78 -13.86
N GLN A 97 0.76 -16.08 -13.92
CA GLN A 97 1.32 -17.42 -13.69
C GLN A 97 1.71 -17.63 -12.22
N LEU A 98 1.84 -16.53 -11.45
CA LEU A 98 2.24 -16.58 -10.04
C LEU A 98 1.00 -16.51 -9.15
N SER A 99 0.89 -17.44 -8.22
CA SER A 99 -0.07 -17.35 -7.10
C SER A 99 0.67 -17.29 -5.78
N VAL A 100 0.23 -16.37 -4.91
CA VAL A 100 0.77 -16.20 -3.56
C VAL A 100 -0.39 -15.96 -2.61
N ASP A 101 -0.41 -16.63 -1.47
CA ASP A 101 -1.39 -16.36 -0.43
C ASP A 101 -0.94 -15.16 0.40
N CYS A 102 -1.76 -14.11 0.42
CA CYS A 102 -1.66 -13.01 1.36
C CYS A 102 -2.68 -13.19 2.47
N PHE A 103 -2.31 -12.90 3.72
CA PHE A 103 -3.22 -12.94 4.86
C PHE A 103 -2.75 -12.01 5.98
N GLY A 104 -3.68 -11.48 6.75
CA GLY A 104 -3.43 -10.59 7.87
C GLY A 104 -4.34 -9.38 7.87
N LEU A 105 -3.81 -8.22 8.27
CA LEU A 105 -4.49 -6.92 8.21
C LEU A 105 -3.77 -6.00 7.23
N ASN A 106 -4.48 -5.01 6.70
CA ASN A 106 -3.81 -4.02 5.84
C ASN A 106 -2.63 -3.38 6.56
N HIS A 107 -1.47 -3.35 5.90
CA HIS A 107 -0.17 -2.95 6.44
C HIS A 107 0.38 -3.85 7.58
N LEU A 108 -0.24 -4.97 7.83
CA LEU A 108 0.20 -6.00 8.77
C LEU A 108 -0.16 -7.37 8.19
N SER A 109 0.41 -7.69 7.03
CA SER A 109 0.12 -8.90 6.28
C SER A 109 1.38 -9.68 5.90
N TRP A 110 1.19 -10.98 5.74
CA TRP A 110 2.22 -11.97 5.41
C TRP A 110 1.86 -12.70 4.14
N PHE A 111 2.87 -13.31 3.51
CA PHE A 111 2.70 -14.07 2.27
C PHE A 111 3.30 -15.46 2.40
N ARG A 112 2.62 -16.43 1.80
CA ARG A 112 3.04 -17.85 1.79
C ARG A 112 2.57 -18.55 0.52
N ASN A 113 2.94 -19.82 0.38
CA ASN A 113 2.44 -20.71 -0.67
C ASN A 113 2.64 -20.18 -2.10
N ALA A 114 3.78 -19.52 -2.37
CA ALA A 114 4.08 -19.05 -3.71
C ALA A 114 4.20 -20.22 -4.68
N ARG A 115 3.49 -20.14 -5.82
CA ARG A 115 3.46 -21.17 -6.88
C ARG A 115 3.54 -20.50 -8.25
N VAL A 116 4.32 -21.07 -9.16
CA VAL A 116 4.33 -20.68 -10.57
C VAL A 116 3.70 -21.80 -11.38
N ASN A 117 2.62 -21.51 -12.12
CA ASN A 117 1.83 -22.51 -12.84
C ASN A 117 1.42 -23.72 -11.96
N GLY A 118 1.12 -23.48 -10.68
CA GLY A 118 0.76 -24.49 -9.71
C GLY A 118 1.93 -25.17 -8.97
N GLU A 119 3.16 -25.06 -9.48
CA GLU A 119 4.35 -25.66 -8.87
C GLU A 119 4.87 -24.78 -7.71
N PRO A 120 5.13 -25.37 -6.52
CA PRO A 120 5.58 -24.60 -5.35
C PRO A 120 6.98 -24.03 -5.55
N VAL A 121 7.13 -22.73 -5.22
CA VAL A 121 8.41 -22.00 -5.38
C VAL A 121 8.85 -21.26 -4.11
N THR A 122 8.10 -21.35 -3.01
CA THR A 122 8.39 -20.61 -1.77
C THR A 122 9.80 -20.85 -1.24
N GLU A 123 10.22 -22.12 -1.12
CA GLU A 123 11.56 -22.47 -0.62
C GLU A 123 12.67 -21.93 -1.52
N ARG A 124 12.45 -22.01 -2.86
CA ARG A 124 13.40 -21.44 -3.83
C ARG A 124 13.50 -19.92 -3.71
N LEU A 125 12.37 -19.23 -3.51
CA LEU A 125 12.34 -17.78 -3.28
C LEU A 125 13.11 -17.40 -2.02
N LEU A 126 12.83 -18.05 -0.91
CA LEU A 126 13.47 -17.76 0.38
C LEU A 126 14.99 -18.06 0.37
N ALA A 127 15.44 -18.98 -0.45
CA ALA A 127 16.86 -19.30 -0.65
C ALA A 127 17.56 -18.36 -1.66
N ASP A 128 16.83 -17.56 -2.43
CA ASP A 128 17.40 -16.66 -3.43
C ASP A 128 17.86 -15.35 -2.78
N PRO A 129 19.18 -15.02 -2.80
CA PRO A 129 19.67 -13.76 -2.23
C PRO A 129 19.08 -12.52 -2.88
N ARG A 130 18.54 -12.62 -4.11
CA ARG A 130 17.89 -11.49 -4.79
C ARG A 130 16.61 -11.09 -4.12
N LEU A 131 15.88 -12.03 -3.47
CA LEU A 131 14.70 -11.72 -2.67
C LEU A 131 14.99 -10.61 -1.65
N TYR A 132 16.12 -10.71 -0.96
CA TYR A 132 16.56 -9.77 0.08
C TYR A 132 17.36 -8.57 -0.45
N ARG A 133 17.44 -8.36 -1.76
CA ARG A 133 18.11 -7.22 -2.38
C ARG A 133 17.25 -6.45 -3.37
N GLU A 134 16.37 -7.15 -4.07
CA GLU A 134 15.64 -6.65 -5.23
C GLU A 134 14.12 -6.53 -4.99
N THR A 135 13.65 -6.92 -3.80
CA THR A 135 12.24 -6.80 -3.38
C THR A 135 12.11 -6.04 -2.06
N CYS A 136 10.89 -5.79 -1.60
CA CYS A 136 10.64 -5.19 -0.29
C CYS A 136 11.17 -6.05 0.89
N MET A 137 11.47 -7.33 0.66
CA MET A 137 12.11 -8.20 1.66
C MET A 137 13.51 -7.74 2.10
N LYS A 138 14.13 -6.79 1.40
CA LYS A 138 15.43 -6.19 1.80
C LYS A 138 15.39 -5.51 3.17
N TYR A 139 14.21 -5.12 3.63
CA TYR A 139 14.05 -4.54 4.97
C TYR A 139 14.18 -5.56 6.09
N PHE A 140 14.20 -6.85 5.78
CA PHE A 140 14.16 -7.94 6.75
C PHE A 140 15.36 -8.86 6.61
N SER A 141 15.85 -9.37 7.73
CA SER A 141 16.91 -10.38 7.68
C SER A 141 16.34 -11.78 7.40
N PRO A 142 17.11 -12.66 6.72
CA PRO A 142 16.71 -14.06 6.55
C PRO A 142 16.42 -14.78 7.87
N GLU A 143 17.14 -14.43 8.95
CA GLU A 143 16.95 -15.00 10.28
C GLU A 143 15.58 -14.61 10.85
N LEU A 144 15.13 -13.36 10.67
CA LEU A 144 13.79 -12.95 11.07
C LEU A 144 12.72 -13.71 10.30
N VAL A 145 12.90 -13.89 8.99
CA VAL A 145 11.98 -14.66 8.14
C VAL A 145 11.88 -16.11 8.62
N ALA A 146 13.01 -16.73 8.94
CA ALA A 146 13.04 -18.09 9.51
C ALA A 146 12.32 -18.18 10.88
N LEU A 147 12.46 -17.15 11.73
CA LEU A 147 11.74 -17.07 13.02
C LEU A 147 10.24 -16.78 12.84
N SER A 148 9.83 -16.28 11.68
CA SER A 148 8.45 -16.01 11.33
C SER A 148 7.86 -17.13 10.45
N ASP A 149 8.17 -18.39 10.75
CA ASP A 149 7.68 -19.58 10.05
C ASP A 149 7.92 -19.56 8.51
N ASN A 150 9.01 -18.94 8.08
CA ASN A 150 9.37 -18.77 6.68
C ASN A 150 8.29 -18.03 5.86
N LEU A 151 7.56 -17.11 6.48
CA LEU A 151 6.62 -16.21 5.82
C LEU A 151 7.37 -15.07 5.15
N MET A 152 6.97 -14.71 3.94
CA MET A 152 7.41 -13.47 3.32
C MET A 152 6.60 -12.31 3.91
N LEU A 153 7.23 -11.15 4.03
CA LEU A 153 6.74 -10.05 4.87
C LEU A 153 6.35 -8.84 4.01
N ASN A 154 5.19 -8.27 4.30
CA ASN A 154 4.81 -6.95 3.77
C ASN A 154 5.80 -5.89 4.28
N GLU A 155 6.16 -4.91 3.47
CA GLU A 155 7.14 -3.87 3.84
C GLU A 155 6.77 -3.10 5.12
N TYR A 156 5.49 -2.90 5.39
CA TYR A 156 5.01 -2.22 6.61
C TYR A 156 5.25 -3.02 7.89
N LEU A 157 5.51 -4.33 7.81
CA LEU A 157 5.93 -5.13 8.95
C LEU A 157 7.29 -4.68 9.51
N TYR A 158 8.04 -3.83 8.79
CA TYR A 158 9.21 -3.15 9.31
C TYR A 158 8.87 -2.37 10.58
N TYR A 159 7.74 -1.68 10.62
CA TYR A 159 7.26 -0.92 11.78
C TYR A 159 6.80 -1.80 12.94
N TYR A 160 6.53 -3.06 12.68
CA TYR A 160 6.19 -4.05 13.71
C TYR A 160 7.43 -4.73 14.28
N TYR A 161 8.29 -5.28 13.42
CA TYR A 161 9.46 -6.06 13.86
C TYR A 161 10.64 -5.19 14.27
N TYR A 162 10.82 -4.01 13.67
CA TYR A 162 11.94 -3.10 13.91
C TYR A 162 11.45 -1.74 14.46
N ARG A 163 10.40 -1.77 15.30
CA ARG A 163 9.73 -0.58 15.82
C ARG A 163 10.70 0.38 16.53
N GLU A 164 11.55 -0.12 17.40
CA GLU A 164 12.51 0.67 18.15
C GLU A 164 13.54 1.34 17.24
N GLN A 165 14.02 0.63 16.23
CA GLN A 165 14.95 1.15 15.22
C GLN A 165 14.27 2.23 14.38
N ALA A 166 13.02 2.01 13.96
CA ALA A 166 12.27 2.99 13.19
C ALA A 166 12.03 4.29 14.00
N ILE A 167 11.64 4.18 15.27
CA ILE A 167 11.45 5.33 16.16
C ILE A 167 12.78 6.10 16.32
N ALA A 168 13.88 5.39 16.62
CA ALA A 168 15.18 6.01 16.80
C ALA A 168 15.63 6.75 15.52
N ALA A 169 15.49 6.12 14.35
CA ALA A 169 15.88 6.70 13.08
C ALA A 169 15.04 7.96 12.74
N ILE A 170 13.73 7.94 12.96
CA ILE A 170 12.85 9.09 12.73
C ILE A 170 13.22 10.25 13.68
N VAL A 171 13.45 9.95 14.96
CA VAL A 171 13.83 10.95 15.97
C VAL A 171 15.19 11.57 15.64
N GLU A 172 16.19 10.76 15.28
CA GLU A 172 17.53 11.22 14.90
C GLU A 172 17.48 12.06 13.61
N GLY A 173 16.64 11.67 12.65
CA GLY A 173 16.42 12.40 11.41
C GLY A 173 15.74 13.77 11.61
N GLY A 174 15.13 14.02 12.76
CA GLY A 174 14.53 15.31 13.18
C GLY A 174 13.27 15.72 12.45
N GLU A 175 12.87 15.00 11.37
CA GLU A 175 11.70 15.31 10.54
C GLU A 175 10.89 14.03 10.29
N THR A 176 9.57 14.11 10.40
CA THR A 176 8.67 12.99 10.11
C THR A 176 8.39 12.87 8.63
N ARG A 177 7.86 11.72 8.21
CA ARG A 177 7.42 11.52 6.82
C ARG A 177 6.37 12.55 6.40
N GLY A 178 5.39 12.83 7.24
CA GLY A 178 4.36 13.83 6.96
C GLY A 178 4.91 15.24 6.82
N GLU A 179 5.93 15.62 7.59
CA GLU A 179 6.61 16.91 7.45
C GLU A 179 7.37 17.00 6.13
N GLN A 180 8.09 15.95 5.75
CA GLN A 180 8.78 15.86 4.47
C GLN A 180 7.81 16.02 3.30
N ILE A 181 6.71 15.23 3.29
CA ILE A 181 5.68 15.32 2.25
C ILE A 181 5.06 16.72 2.17
N ALA A 182 4.76 17.33 3.33
CA ALA A 182 4.21 18.69 3.36
C ALA A 182 5.20 19.73 2.79
N ALA A 183 6.50 19.56 3.03
CA ALA A 183 7.52 20.44 2.46
C ALA A 183 7.60 20.28 0.93
N ILE A 184 7.66 19.05 0.43
CA ILE A 184 7.67 18.74 -1.01
C ILE A 184 6.43 19.32 -1.68
N ASN A 185 5.24 19.10 -1.13
CA ASN A 185 4.00 19.61 -1.69
C ASN A 185 3.94 21.15 -1.72
N ARG A 186 4.41 21.84 -0.67
CA ARG A 186 4.48 23.31 -0.66
C ARG A 186 5.39 23.84 -1.76
N GLN A 187 6.56 23.24 -1.97
CA GLN A 187 7.50 23.63 -3.02
C GLN A 187 6.88 23.41 -4.41
N MET A 188 6.27 22.24 -4.63
CA MET A 188 5.58 21.91 -5.87
C MET A 188 4.47 22.91 -6.20
N LEU A 189 3.56 23.16 -5.23
CA LEU A 189 2.43 24.06 -5.44
C LEU A 189 2.89 25.50 -5.64
N SER A 190 3.93 25.96 -4.96
CA SER A 190 4.52 27.28 -5.20
C SER A 190 5.08 27.40 -6.61
N ALA A 191 5.84 26.42 -7.05
CA ALA A 191 6.42 26.44 -8.40
C ALA A 191 5.35 26.37 -9.52
N LEU A 192 4.32 25.51 -9.33
CA LEU A 192 3.20 25.41 -10.29
C LEU A 192 2.35 26.68 -10.32
N GLY A 193 2.21 27.38 -9.19
CA GLY A 193 1.45 28.63 -9.07
C GLY A 193 2.06 29.81 -9.87
N GLU A 194 3.33 29.73 -10.22
CA GLU A 194 4.02 30.72 -11.05
C GLU A 194 3.90 30.48 -12.58
N LEU A 195 3.27 29.37 -12.99
CA LEU A 195 3.19 28.94 -14.38
C LEU A 195 1.80 29.21 -14.99
N ASP A 196 1.80 29.60 -16.25
CA ASP A 196 0.62 29.47 -17.12
C ASP A 196 0.51 28.01 -17.59
N ILE A 197 -0.07 27.17 -16.76
CA ILE A 197 -0.10 25.71 -16.96
C ILE A 197 -0.62 25.34 -18.37
N PRO A 198 -1.74 25.89 -18.89
CA PRO A 198 -2.21 25.58 -20.24
C PRO A 198 -1.20 25.86 -21.35
N ARG A 199 -0.36 26.88 -21.19
CA ARG A 199 0.66 27.25 -22.18
C ARG A 199 2.00 26.59 -21.94
N GLN A 200 2.26 26.10 -20.72
CA GLN A 200 3.55 25.56 -20.28
C GLN A 200 3.41 24.14 -19.75
N LEU A 201 2.56 23.33 -20.39
CA LEU A 201 2.16 22.00 -19.88
C LEU A 201 3.35 21.08 -19.64
N GLU A 202 4.33 21.00 -20.54
CA GLU A 202 5.51 20.16 -20.37
C GLU A 202 6.37 20.62 -19.20
N HIS A 203 6.51 21.93 -19.00
CA HIS A 203 7.24 22.47 -17.85
C HIS A 203 6.51 22.20 -16.54
N ALA A 204 5.18 22.42 -16.52
CA ALA A 204 4.35 22.11 -15.37
C ALA A 204 4.41 20.62 -15.02
N PHE A 205 4.39 19.74 -16.02
CA PHE A 205 4.59 18.30 -15.81
C PHE A 205 5.95 18.00 -15.20
N SER A 206 7.02 18.61 -15.71
CA SER A 206 8.37 18.42 -15.17
C SER A 206 8.47 18.85 -13.70
N VAL A 207 7.86 19.97 -13.34
CA VAL A 207 7.78 20.45 -11.95
C VAL A 207 7.00 19.45 -11.09
N TYR A 208 5.82 19.04 -11.51
CA TYR A 208 5.01 18.05 -10.80
C TYR A 208 5.77 16.74 -10.62
N PHE A 209 6.29 16.18 -11.73
CA PHE A 209 6.88 14.86 -11.72
C PHE A 209 8.21 14.79 -10.95
N SER A 210 9.00 15.84 -10.95
CA SER A 210 10.22 15.93 -10.12
C SER A 210 9.90 15.85 -8.62
N HIS A 211 8.86 16.54 -8.17
CA HIS A 211 8.42 16.50 -6.76
C HIS A 211 7.73 15.17 -6.42
N TYR A 212 6.98 14.59 -7.36
CA TYR A 212 6.45 13.24 -7.23
C TYR A 212 7.59 12.23 -7.02
N LEU A 213 8.66 12.30 -7.82
CA LEU A 213 9.82 11.42 -7.67
C LEU A 213 10.55 11.62 -6.33
N GLN A 214 10.68 12.86 -5.85
CA GLN A 214 11.23 13.11 -4.51
C GLN A 214 10.43 12.38 -3.43
N ARG A 215 9.10 12.44 -3.51
CA ARG A 215 8.21 11.75 -2.58
C ARG A 215 8.38 10.23 -2.68
N GLU A 216 8.32 9.69 -3.88
CA GLU A 216 8.38 8.25 -4.13
C GLU A 216 9.75 7.66 -3.78
N ASN A 217 10.82 8.27 -4.26
CA ASN A 217 12.18 7.74 -4.08
C ASN A 217 12.71 7.90 -2.64
N SER A 218 12.10 8.79 -1.83
CA SER A 218 12.46 8.96 -0.41
C SER A 218 11.66 8.08 0.55
N TYR A 219 10.78 7.21 0.02
CA TYR A 219 9.98 6.32 0.87
C TYR A 219 10.87 5.34 1.66
N MET A 220 10.60 5.13 2.94
CA MET A 220 11.36 4.30 3.86
C MET A 220 12.84 4.68 4.08
N GLN A 221 13.35 5.77 3.48
CA GLN A 221 14.77 6.15 3.63
C GLN A 221 15.13 6.60 5.04
N ARG A 222 14.18 7.20 5.75
CA ARG A 222 14.42 7.71 7.12
C ARG A 222 14.34 6.60 8.13
N GLU A 223 13.40 5.71 7.95
CA GLU A 223 13.09 4.64 8.89
C GLU A 223 14.09 3.49 8.84
N SER A 224 14.52 3.10 7.64
CA SER A 224 15.31 1.89 7.44
C SER A 224 16.75 2.12 6.99
N SER A 225 17.17 3.34 6.67
CA SER A 225 18.45 3.69 6.04
C SER A 225 18.71 3.03 4.66
N GLN A 226 17.88 2.10 4.22
CA GLN A 226 18.07 1.38 2.95
C GLN A 226 17.32 2.03 1.76
N GLY A 227 16.25 2.79 2.04
CA GLY A 227 15.42 3.40 0.99
C GLY A 227 14.74 2.40 0.06
N LYS A 228 14.11 2.85 -1.01
CA LYS A 228 13.47 1.98 -2.01
C LYS A 228 14.49 1.13 -2.80
N VAL A 229 14.06 -0.05 -3.22
CA VAL A 229 14.86 -0.96 -4.07
C VAL A 229 15.09 -0.34 -5.44
N LYS A 230 14.01 0.08 -6.08
CA LYS A 230 14.00 0.71 -7.40
C LYS A 230 13.57 2.16 -7.27
N THR A 231 14.42 3.09 -7.64
CA THR A 231 14.05 4.49 -7.78
C THR A 231 13.47 4.71 -9.18
N ARG A 232 12.41 5.52 -9.26
CA ARG A 232 11.87 5.93 -10.55
C ARG A 232 12.72 7.04 -11.13
N GLU A 233 12.91 7.01 -12.45
CA GLU A 233 13.65 8.01 -13.20
C GLU A 233 12.74 9.13 -13.72
N MET A 234 13.34 10.27 -14.04
CA MET A 234 12.64 11.39 -14.64
C MET A 234 12.19 11.04 -16.05
N LEU A 235 10.92 11.31 -16.35
CA LEU A 235 10.30 11.10 -17.65
C LEU A 235 9.85 12.44 -18.23
N THR A 236 9.84 12.55 -19.55
CA THR A 236 9.08 13.59 -20.23
C THR A 236 7.58 13.30 -20.17
N LEU A 237 6.74 14.32 -20.40
CA LEU A 237 5.30 14.14 -20.48
C LEU A 237 4.91 13.08 -21.53
N GLN A 238 5.55 13.09 -22.68
CA GLN A 238 5.31 12.13 -23.75
C GLN A 238 5.66 10.70 -23.31
N GLN A 239 6.83 10.49 -22.72
CA GLN A 239 7.22 9.18 -22.20
C GLN A 239 6.27 8.68 -21.11
N PHE A 240 5.79 9.57 -20.25
CA PHE A 240 4.83 9.22 -19.20
C PHE A 240 3.48 8.77 -19.78
N ILE A 241 2.97 9.49 -20.82
CA ILE A 241 1.71 9.13 -21.49
C ILE A 241 1.83 7.79 -22.24
N GLU A 242 3.00 7.51 -22.81
CA GLU A 242 3.26 6.28 -23.59
C GLU A 242 3.60 5.07 -22.73
N GLN A 243 3.86 5.26 -21.42
CA GLN A 243 4.08 4.12 -20.53
C GLN A 243 2.83 3.25 -20.44
N PRO A 244 2.99 1.92 -20.48
CA PRO A 244 1.88 1.03 -20.13
C PRO A 244 1.47 1.34 -18.68
N ASP A 245 0.16 1.26 -18.42
CA ASP A 245 -0.37 1.47 -17.08
C ASP A 245 0.34 0.52 -16.09
N SER A 246 0.98 1.09 -15.09
CA SER A 246 1.71 0.31 -14.08
C SER A 246 0.79 -0.34 -13.04
N GLY A 247 -0.52 -0.18 -13.19
CA GLY A 247 -1.53 -0.70 -12.29
C GLY A 247 -1.83 0.24 -11.11
N GLY A 248 -1.04 0.21 -10.04
CA GLY A 248 -1.33 0.95 -8.81
C GLY A 248 -2.75 0.69 -8.30
N TYR A 249 -3.33 1.63 -7.56
CA TYR A 249 -4.71 1.51 -7.04
C TYR A 249 -5.76 1.38 -8.14
N ALA A 250 -5.61 2.09 -9.26
CA ALA A 250 -6.55 2.02 -10.38
C ALA A 250 -6.50 0.64 -11.03
N GLY A 251 -5.33 0.06 -11.22
CA GLY A 251 -5.16 -1.28 -11.76
C GLY A 251 -5.83 -2.34 -10.87
N VAL A 252 -5.60 -2.30 -9.56
CA VAL A 252 -6.26 -3.21 -8.60
C VAL A 252 -7.78 -3.10 -8.67
N ALA A 253 -8.32 -1.87 -8.71
CA ALA A 253 -9.76 -1.64 -8.81
C ALA A 253 -10.34 -2.18 -10.13
N ILE A 254 -9.66 -1.96 -11.26
CA ILE A 254 -10.06 -2.48 -12.58
C ILE A 254 -10.02 -4.00 -12.59
N ASP A 255 -8.99 -4.60 -12.03
CA ASP A 255 -8.85 -6.06 -11.93
C ASP A 255 -10.01 -6.69 -11.18
N ILE A 256 -10.41 -6.08 -10.07
CA ILE A 256 -11.59 -6.55 -9.30
C ILE A 256 -12.87 -6.38 -10.12
N LEU A 257 -13.05 -5.23 -10.79
CA LEU A 257 -14.23 -4.99 -11.63
C LEU A 257 -14.30 -5.99 -12.79
N GLU A 258 -13.19 -6.29 -13.43
CA GLU A 258 -13.13 -7.30 -14.49
C GLU A 258 -13.50 -8.69 -13.96
N ALA A 259 -12.92 -9.11 -12.83
CA ALA A 259 -13.23 -10.39 -12.21
C ALA A 259 -14.73 -10.52 -11.89
N VAL A 260 -15.29 -9.49 -11.22
CA VAL A 260 -16.70 -9.47 -10.81
C VAL A 260 -17.67 -9.45 -12.01
N ASN A 261 -17.35 -8.71 -13.07
CA ASN A 261 -18.26 -8.51 -14.22
C ASN A 261 -18.09 -9.56 -15.31
N SER A 262 -16.89 -10.10 -15.51
CA SER A 262 -16.64 -11.08 -16.59
C SER A 262 -16.81 -12.54 -16.17
N GLY A 263 -16.86 -12.81 -14.86
CA GLY A 263 -16.83 -14.17 -14.31
C GLY A 263 -15.49 -14.88 -14.54
N ARG A 264 -14.45 -14.14 -14.93
CA ARG A 264 -13.10 -14.71 -15.05
C ARG A 264 -12.48 -14.81 -13.67
N GLN A 265 -11.94 -15.96 -13.36
CA GLN A 265 -11.13 -16.11 -12.14
C GLN A 265 -9.89 -15.22 -12.24
N LYS A 266 -9.73 -14.33 -11.28
CA LYS A 266 -8.55 -13.49 -11.13
C LYS A 266 -8.21 -13.42 -9.64
N ARG A 267 -6.95 -13.67 -9.33
CA ARG A 267 -6.49 -13.57 -7.94
C ARG A 267 -6.11 -12.12 -7.63
N VAL A 268 -6.71 -11.59 -6.57
CA VAL A 268 -6.49 -10.22 -6.09
C VAL A 268 -6.31 -10.23 -4.57
N VAL A 269 -5.62 -9.24 -4.04
CA VAL A 269 -5.54 -9.01 -2.58
C VAL A 269 -6.46 -7.86 -2.22
N VAL A 270 -7.37 -8.10 -1.28
CA VAL A 270 -8.37 -7.12 -0.83
C VAL A 270 -8.54 -7.15 0.68
N SER A 271 -8.96 -6.03 1.25
CA SER A 271 -9.44 -5.97 2.62
C SER A 271 -10.96 -6.17 2.61
N MET A 272 -11.41 -7.26 3.26
CA MET A 272 -12.81 -7.66 3.35
C MET A 272 -13.11 -8.41 4.65
N GLN A 273 -14.36 -8.69 4.93
CA GLN A 273 -14.74 -9.45 6.13
C GLN A 273 -14.09 -10.82 6.16
N ASN A 274 -13.62 -11.23 7.35
CA ASN A 274 -12.94 -12.49 7.61
C ASN A 274 -13.78 -13.73 7.25
N ARG A 275 -15.05 -13.74 7.61
CA ARG A 275 -15.99 -14.85 7.33
C ARG A 275 -15.39 -16.22 7.66
N ASP A 276 -14.74 -16.32 8.83
CA ASP A 276 -14.06 -17.53 9.33
C ASP A 276 -12.83 -18.01 8.50
N THR A 277 -12.25 -17.16 7.67
CA THR A 277 -11.03 -17.49 6.91
C THR A 277 -9.81 -17.62 7.83
N LEU A 278 -9.71 -16.73 8.81
CA LEU A 278 -8.73 -16.79 9.89
C LEU A 278 -9.48 -17.08 11.19
N ASP A 279 -9.33 -18.28 11.72
CA ASP A 279 -10.12 -18.83 12.84
C ASP A 279 -9.86 -18.15 14.19
N PHE A 280 -8.74 -17.42 14.32
CA PHE A 280 -8.36 -16.66 15.51
C PHE A 280 -8.88 -15.22 15.52
N LEU A 281 -9.59 -14.78 14.46
CA LEU A 281 -10.22 -13.47 14.35
C LEU A 281 -11.74 -13.61 14.26
N HIS A 282 -12.46 -12.54 14.66
CA HIS A 282 -13.92 -12.56 14.58
C HIS A 282 -14.38 -12.57 13.10
N PRO A 283 -15.46 -13.28 12.74
CA PRO A 283 -15.96 -13.35 11.36
C PRO A 283 -16.29 -11.99 10.73
N GLU A 284 -16.64 -11.00 11.54
CA GLU A 284 -16.97 -9.64 11.10
C GLU A 284 -15.75 -8.71 10.98
N ASP A 285 -14.57 -9.12 11.49
CA ASP A 285 -13.36 -8.32 11.35
C ASP A 285 -12.95 -8.21 9.89
N VAL A 286 -12.37 -7.08 9.52
CA VAL A 286 -11.84 -6.88 8.17
C VAL A 286 -10.38 -7.30 8.12
N ILE A 287 -10.08 -8.23 7.24
CA ILE A 287 -8.74 -8.78 7.01
C ILE A 287 -8.27 -8.46 5.59
N GLU A 288 -6.95 -8.41 5.39
CA GLU A 288 -6.33 -8.35 4.06
C GLU A 288 -5.97 -9.76 3.62
N ILE A 289 -6.54 -10.19 2.49
CA ILE A 289 -6.47 -11.57 2.05
C ILE A 289 -6.48 -11.69 0.52
N SER A 290 -5.80 -12.75 0.02
CA SER A 290 -5.95 -13.18 -1.38
C SER A 290 -7.33 -13.78 -1.61
N CYS A 291 -8.01 -13.30 -2.66
CA CYS A 291 -9.32 -13.79 -3.13
C CYS A 291 -9.27 -14.18 -4.61
N GLU A 292 -10.15 -15.10 -5.04
CA GLU A 292 -10.34 -15.52 -6.43
C GLU A 292 -11.77 -15.25 -6.90
#